data_61ff8ece2e0a36e1290473df3ebe7bfc
#
_entry.id   61ff8ece2e0a36e1290473df3ebe7bfc
#
_cell.length_a   1.000
_cell.length_b   1.000
_cell.length_c   1.000
_cell.angle_alpha   90.00
_cell.angle_beta   90.00
_cell.angle_gamma   90.00
#
_symmetry.space_group_name_H-M   'P 1'
#
loop_
_entity.id
_entity.type
_entity.pdbx_description
1 polymer ?
#
loop_
_entity_poly.entity_id
_entity_poly.type
_entity_poly.pdbx_seq_one_letter_code
_entity_poly.pdbx_strand_id
1 'polypeptide(L)'
;MEHRALGSQGLIASVQGLGCMGMSVFYGAADETESLATIDRALELGVTLLDTAESYGPFVNEQLLGKALAGRREAAVLATKTGVEITDDGRMVGLNGRPEYVRRALERSLRNLGTDHVDLYYLHRIDPNVPIEETVGALAELVAEGKVRHIGVCEASAQTIRRAHAVHPLTAVQTEYSLFERGIERNGVLDALRELGIGLVAYSPLGRGFLSGAITSPDDFAEDDWRRTDPRFQGKNFDRNLDVVREVRRIASVNHVTPSQLALAWVQRQGAVAIPGTKRRRYLEENIAAAEVTLTDQDIAAVEEVAPHGVVSGDRYAPEMMGTLDG
;
A
#
# COMPACT_ATOMS: atom_id res chain seq x y z
N MET A 1 0.31 11.37 16.37
CA MET A 1 0.39 10.04 15.72
C MET A 1 1.47 9.21 16.42
N GLU A 2 1.17 7.99 16.81
CA GLU A 2 2.15 7.05 17.34
C GLU A 2 3.11 6.58 16.25
N HIS A 3 4.36 6.25 16.63
CA HIS A 3 5.38 5.72 15.74
C HIS A 3 5.84 4.35 16.25
N ARG A 4 6.14 3.43 15.34
CA ARG A 4 6.62 2.09 15.67
C ARG A 4 7.74 1.63 14.74
N ALA A 5 8.47 0.63 15.17
CA ALA A 5 9.41 -0.06 14.30
C ALA A 5 8.65 -0.82 13.20
N LEU A 6 9.06 -0.62 11.95
CA LEU A 6 8.60 -1.39 10.80
C LEU A 6 9.59 -2.54 10.56
N GLY A 7 9.30 -3.69 11.12
CA GLY A 7 10.23 -4.81 11.17
C GLY A 7 11.39 -4.60 12.15
N SER A 8 12.44 -5.40 12.00
CA SER A 8 13.61 -5.45 12.92
C SER A 8 14.83 -4.70 12.40
N GLN A 9 14.76 -4.05 11.22
CA GLN A 9 15.89 -3.41 10.55
C GLN A 9 16.09 -1.93 10.94
N GLY A 10 15.36 -1.43 11.96
CA GLY A 10 15.57 -0.10 12.53
C GLY A 10 14.77 1.04 11.88
N LEU A 11 13.94 0.77 10.87
CA LEU A 11 13.05 1.78 10.30
C LEU A 11 11.91 2.09 11.27
N ILE A 12 11.78 3.35 11.66
CA ILE A 12 10.67 3.84 12.48
C ILE A 12 9.71 4.64 11.59
N ALA A 13 8.44 4.30 11.62
CA ALA A 13 7.40 4.99 10.85
C ALA A 13 6.15 5.22 11.71
N SER A 14 5.28 6.13 11.29
CA SER A 14 3.96 6.28 11.88
C SER A 14 3.16 4.99 11.75
N VAL A 15 2.30 4.68 12.72
CA VAL A 15 1.46 3.47 12.75
C VAL A 15 0.49 3.39 11.56
N GLN A 16 0.27 4.51 10.90
CA GLN A 16 -0.47 4.63 9.65
C GLN A 16 0.29 5.55 8.70
N GLY A 17 0.47 5.13 7.46
CA GLY A 17 1.05 5.95 6.39
C GLY A 17 -0.02 6.53 5.46
N LEU A 18 0.44 7.21 4.42
CA LEU A 18 -0.39 7.76 3.34
C LEU A 18 -0.01 7.11 2.01
N GLY A 19 -0.96 6.38 1.39
CA GLY A 19 -0.85 5.91 0.01
C GLY A 19 -1.14 7.05 -0.96
N CYS A 20 -0.15 7.43 -1.80
CA CYS A 20 -0.26 8.60 -2.67
C CYS A 20 -0.77 8.29 -4.08
N MET A 21 -0.94 7.00 -4.45
CA MET A 21 -1.29 6.57 -5.81
C MET A 21 -2.51 7.30 -6.39
N GLY A 22 -3.59 7.45 -5.61
CA GLY A 22 -4.83 8.09 -6.06
C GLY A 22 -4.72 9.58 -6.35
N MET A 23 -3.58 10.22 -6.01
CA MET A 23 -3.29 11.62 -6.34
C MET A 23 -2.85 11.81 -7.79
N SER A 24 -2.62 10.73 -8.55
CA SER A 24 -2.10 10.81 -9.92
C SER A 24 -2.77 9.84 -10.90
N VAL A 25 -3.37 8.74 -10.42
CA VAL A 25 -3.86 7.66 -11.31
C VAL A 25 -4.97 6.81 -10.66
N PHE A 26 -5.77 6.15 -11.49
CA PHE A 26 -6.75 5.11 -11.20
C PHE A 26 -8.07 5.55 -10.53
N TYR A 27 -8.09 6.49 -9.65
CA TYR A 27 -9.27 6.83 -8.84
C TYR A 27 -9.96 8.12 -9.31
N GLY A 28 -10.08 8.31 -10.64
CA GLY A 28 -10.65 9.51 -11.24
C GLY A 28 -9.76 10.75 -11.06
N ALA A 29 -10.21 11.89 -11.58
CA ALA A 29 -9.45 13.13 -11.59
C ALA A 29 -8.91 13.54 -10.22
N ALA A 30 -7.68 14.01 -10.19
CA ALA A 30 -7.01 14.56 -9.01
C ALA A 30 -6.73 16.06 -9.19
N ASP A 31 -6.79 16.80 -8.10
CA ASP A 31 -6.39 18.20 -8.02
C ASP A 31 -5.02 18.27 -7.36
N GLU A 32 -4.02 18.83 -8.03
CA GLU A 32 -2.66 18.93 -7.52
C GLU A 32 -2.60 19.79 -6.24
N THR A 33 -3.35 20.88 -6.19
CA THR A 33 -3.37 21.80 -5.03
C THR A 33 -3.92 21.09 -3.79
N GLU A 34 -5.05 20.38 -3.93
CA GLU A 34 -5.62 19.62 -2.81
C GLU A 34 -4.75 18.41 -2.45
N SER A 35 -4.08 17.79 -3.42
CA SER A 35 -3.14 16.69 -3.17
C SER A 35 -1.93 17.17 -2.35
N LEU A 36 -1.31 18.30 -2.71
CA LEU A 36 -0.25 18.92 -1.94
C LEU A 36 -0.72 19.29 -0.52
N ALA A 37 -1.88 19.94 -0.41
CA ALA A 37 -2.46 20.28 0.89
C ALA A 37 -2.78 19.03 1.74
N THR A 38 -3.13 17.91 1.11
CA THR A 38 -3.36 16.63 1.80
C THR A 38 -2.05 16.05 2.35
N ILE A 39 -0.95 16.12 1.57
CA ILE A 39 0.37 15.69 2.05
C ILE A 39 0.85 16.60 3.19
N ASP A 40 0.71 17.91 3.05
CA ASP A 40 1.05 18.87 4.11
C ASP A 40 0.30 18.53 5.40
N ARG A 41 -1.01 18.33 5.28
CA ARG A 41 -1.84 17.99 6.42
C ARG A 41 -1.48 16.65 7.06
N ALA A 42 -1.07 15.67 6.26
CA ALA A 42 -0.60 14.37 6.78
C ALA A 42 0.64 14.56 7.66
N LEU A 43 1.64 15.31 7.19
CA LEU A 43 2.85 15.60 7.94
C LEU A 43 2.56 16.40 9.23
N GLU A 44 1.67 17.40 9.17
CA GLU A 44 1.21 18.16 10.36
C GLU A 44 0.57 17.25 11.42
N LEU A 45 -0.18 16.23 11.00
CA LEU A 45 -0.82 15.26 11.90
C LEU A 45 0.12 14.13 12.34
N GLY A 46 1.40 14.18 11.92
CA GLY A 46 2.45 13.25 12.34
C GLY A 46 2.46 11.94 11.55
N VAL A 47 1.83 11.88 10.38
CA VAL A 47 2.04 10.79 9.41
C VAL A 47 3.40 10.98 8.78
N THR A 48 4.29 10.01 8.95
CA THR A 48 5.64 10.09 8.36
C THR A 48 5.80 9.22 7.13
N LEU A 49 5.17 8.04 7.06
CA LEU A 49 5.30 7.14 5.92
C LEU A 49 4.47 7.65 4.73
N LEU A 50 5.15 8.09 3.68
CA LEU A 50 4.56 8.46 2.39
C LEU A 50 4.93 7.41 1.35
N ASP A 51 3.91 6.76 0.76
CA ASP A 51 4.08 5.66 -0.19
C ASP A 51 3.74 6.08 -1.61
N THR A 52 4.72 5.99 -2.50
CA THR A 52 4.61 6.25 -3.94
C THR A 52 5.21 5.12 -4.77
N ALA A 53 5.28 5.28 -6.08
CA ALA A 53 5.99 4.41 -7.02
C ALA A 53 6.28 5.15 -8.33
N GLU A 54 7.33 4.73 -9.06
CA GLU A 54 7.64 5.25 -10.39
C GLU A 54 6.50 5.04 -11.40
N SER A 55 5.69 3.98 -11.19
CA SER A 55 4.57 3.61 -12.05
C SER A 55 3.27 4.39 -11.79
N TYR A 56 3.22 5.23 -10.76
CA TYR A 56 2.00 5.96 -10.43
C TYR A 56 1.84 7.23 -11.31
N GLY A 57 1.03 7.10 -12.38
CA GLY A 57 0.83 8.12 -13.42
C GLY A 57 2.13 8.46 -14.15
N PRO A 58 2.83 7.49 -14.76
CA PRO A 58 4.28 7.29 -14.68
C PRO A 58 5.07 8.56 -14.38
N PHE A 59 5.83 8.53 -13.30
CA PHE A 59 6.68 9.61 -12.74
C PHE A 59 5.93 10.78 -12.07
N VAL A 60 4.67 11.04 -12.42
CA VAL A 60 3.91 12.21 -11.96
C VAL A 60 3.75 12.22 -10.45
N ASN A 61 3.50 11.05 -9.85
CA ASN A 61 3.31 10.93 -8.40
C ASN A 61 4.60 11.21 -7.63
N GLU A 62 5.74 10.71 -8.11
CA GLU A 62 7.05 11.02 -7.51
C GLU A 62 7.37 12.52 -7.60
N GLN A 63 7.09 13.16 -8.75
CA GLN A 63 7.27 14.61 -8.91
C GLN A 63 6.37 15.41 -7.96
N LEU A 64 5.14 14.97 -7.72
CA LEU A 64 4.22 15.56 -6.73
C LEU A 64 4.82 15.50 -5.33
N LEU A 65 5.35 14.33 -4.91
CA LEU A 65 5.99 14.18 -3.62
C LEU A 65 7.29 15.00 -3.53
N GLY A 66 8.06 15.08 -4.60
CA GLY A 66 9.23 15.95 -4.69
C GLY A 66 8.90 17.41 -4.41
N LYS A 67 7.80 17.93 -5.01
CA LYS A 67 7.28 19.29 -4.72
C LYS A 67 6.87 19.42 -3.24
N ALA A 68 6.11 18.44 -2.73
CA ALA A 68 5.60 18.48 -1.36
C ALA A 68 6.73 18.43 -0.31
N LEU A 69 7.82 17.72 -0.58
CA LEU A 69 8.94 17.52 0.36
C LEU A 69 10.09 18.51 0.14
N ALA A 70 9.98 19.46 -0.79
CA ALA A 70 11.01 20.46 -1.05
C ALA A 70 11.37 21.25 0.22
N GLY A 71 12.64 21.21 0.63
CA GLY A 71 13.14 21.88 1.83
C GLY A 71 12.79 21.20 3.17
N ARG A 72 12.12 20.05 3.15
CA ARG A 72 11.74 19.30 4.37
C ARG A 72 11.76 17.78 4.19
N ARG A 73 12.70 17.28 3.38
CA ARG A 73 12.85 15.84 3.04
C ARG A 73 12.85 14.93 4.28
N GLU A 74 13.49 15.36 5.35
CA GLU A 74 13.62 14.60 6.60
C GLU A 74 12.32 14.53 7.43
N ALA A 75 11.27 15.23 7.04
CA ALA A 75 9.97 15.13 7.70
C ALA A 75 9.21 13.84 7.35
N ALA A 76 9.67 13.11 6.33
CA ALA A 76 9.01 11.91 5.83
C ALA A 76 9.93 10.69 5.76
N VAL A 77 9.35 9.54 6.06
CA VAL A 77 9.83 8.22 5.63
C VAL A 77 9.27 8.00 4.22
N LEU A 78 10.10 8.21 3.22
CA LEU A 78 9.71 8.18 1.81
C LEU A 78 9.92 6.78 1.24
N ALA A 79 8.83 6.16 0.82
CA ALA A 79 8.84 4.86 0.15
C ALA A 79 8.48 5.00 -1.32
N THR A 80 9.31 4.44 -2.21
CA THR A 80 9.00 4.30 -3.64
C THR A 80 9.30 2.88 -4.12
N LYS A 81 8.99 2.57 -5.39
CA LYS A 81 9.00 1.20 -5.89
C LYS A 81 9.53 1.13 -7.31
N THR A 82 10.18 -0.02 -7.64
CA THR A 82 10.69 -0.37 -8.96
C THR A 82 10.18 -1.74 -9.41
N GLY A 83 10.55 -2.17 -10.61
CA GLY A 83 10.25 -3.50 -11.12
C GLY A 83 9.08 -3.56 -12.10
N VAL A 84 8.34 -2.45 -12.27
CA VAL A 84 7.44 -2.26 -13.40
C VAL A 84 8.21 -1.50 -14.48
N GLU A 85 8.48 -2.12 -15.62
CA GLU A 85 9.27 -1.49 -16.66
C GLU A 85 8.52 -0.33 -17.32
N ILE A 86 9.13 0.85 -17.25
CA ILE A 86 8.58 2.08 -17.81
C ILE A 86 9.60 2.65 -18.79
N THR A 87 9.14 2.87 -20.01
CA THR A 87 9.93 3.51 -21.06
C THR A 87 10.09 5.01 -20.78
N ASP A 88 11.05 5.66 -21.45
CA ASP A 88 11.32 7.09 -21.25
C ASP A 88 10.13 8.00 -21.64
N ASP A 89 9.24 7.50 -22.52
CA ASP A 89 7.98 8.16 -22.90
C ASP A 89 6.80 7.81 -21.96
N GLY A 90 7.08 7.13 -20.85
CA GLY A 90 6.09 6.88 -19.77
C GLY A 90 5.16 5.69 -20.01
N ARG A 91 5.44 4.78 -20.95
CA ARG A 91 4.62 3.58 -21.14
C ARG A 91 5.10 2.45 -20.24
N MET A 92 4.18 1.81 -19.52
CA MET A 92 4.43 0.56 -18.83
C MET A 92 4.43 -0.58 -19.85
N VAL A 93 5.52 -1.38 -19.87
CA VAL A 93 5.73 -2.44 -20.89
C VAL A 93 5.87 -3.84 -20.30
N GLY A 94 5.92 -3.98 -18.99
CA GLY A 94 5.99 -5.30 -18.34
C GLY A 94 6.65 -5.24 -16.97
N LEU A 95 7.15 -6.38 -16.51
CA LEU A 95 7.97 -6.50 -15.31
C LEU A 95 9.45 -6.58 -15.68
N ASN A 96 10.31 -5.99 -14.87
CA ASN A 96 11.75 -6.04 -15.05
C ASN A 96 12.47 -5.95 -13.70
N GLY A 97 12.87 -7.13 -13.18
CA GLY A 97 13.65 -7.27 -11.96
C GLY A 97 15.18 -7.22 -12.17
N ARG A 98 15.67 -6.98 -13.38
CA ARG A 98 17.10 -7.03 -13.68
C ARG A 98 17.88 -5.93 -12.98
N PRO A 99 19.08 -6.22 -12.49
CA PRO A 99 19.94 -5.27 -11.79
C PRO A 99 20.11 -3.91 -12.48
N GLU A 100 20.30 -3.92 -13.80
CA GLU A 100 20.50 -2.70 -14.60
C GLU A 100 19.25 -1.83 -14.63
N TYR A 101 18.05 -2.47 -14.69
CA TYR A 101 16.80 -1.73 -14.62
C TYR A 101 16.58 -1.11 -13.25
N VAL A 102 16.74 -1.91 -12.18
CA VAL A 102 16.57 -1.47 -10.78
C VAL A 102 17.43 -0.24 -10.48
N ARG A 103 18.71 -0.26 -10.88
CA ARG A 103 19.62 0.88 -10.70
C ARG A 103 19.17 2.12 -11.49
N ARG A 104 18.85 1.95 -12.77
CA ARG A 104 18.38 3.05 -13.63
C ARG A 104 17.06 3.64 -13.13
N ALA A 105 16.15 2.81 -12.67
CA ALA A 105 14.86 3.21 -12.11
C ALA A 105 15.06 4.05 -10.85
N LEU A 106 15.93 3.64 -9.92
CA LEU A 106 16.22 4.43 -8.72
C LEU A 106 16.78 5.81 -9.08
N GLU A 107 17.76 5.90 -9.98
CA GLU A 107 18.32 7.19 -10.40
C GLU A 107 17.25 8.12 -10.98
N ARG A 108 16.27 7.57 -11.69
CA ARG A 108 15.11 8.32 -12.18
C ARG A 108 14.19 8.78 -11.06
N SER A 109 13.87 7.87 -10.13
CA SER A 109 13.05 8.17 -8.95
C SER A 109 13.68 9.26 -8.09
N LEU A 110 14.98 9.21 -7.82
CA LEU A 110 15.69 10.24 -7.06
C LEU A 110 15.60 11.62 -7.72
N ARG A 111 15.73 11.68 -9.07
CA ARG A 111 15.53 12.94 -9.81
C ARG A 111 14.09 13.46 -9.72
N ASN A 112 13.09 12.58 -9.86
CA ASN A 112 11.68 12.96 -9.77
C ASN A 112 11.31 13.47 -8.37
N LEU A 113 11.83 12.82 -7.35
CA LEU A 113 11.61 13.13 -5.94
C LEU A 113 12.45 14.32 -5.45
N GLY A 114 13.47 14.75 -6.23
CA GLY A 114 14.35 15.86 -5.85
C GLY A 114 15.19 15.56 -4.60
N THR A 115 15.62 14.32 -4.42
CA THR A 115 16.39 13.86 -3.24
C THR A 115 17.57 12.98 -3.67
N ASP A 116 18.54 12.79 -2.78
CA ASP A 116 19.69 11.91 -2.98
C ASP A 116 19.49 10.49 -2.42
N HIS A 117 18.43 10.27 -1.65
CA HIS A 117 18.11 8.96 -1.09
C HIS A 117 16.61 8.76 -0.85
N VAL A 118 16.20 7.48 -0.75
CA VAL A 118 14.89 7.07 -0.27
C VAL A 118 15.02 6.21 1.00
N ASP A 119 14.01 6.28 1.88
CA ASP A 119 14.05 5.53 3.13
C ASP A 119 13.69 4.06 2.93
N LEU A 120 12.76 3.77 2.03
CA LEU A 120 12.33 2.41 1.75
C LEU A 120 12.10 2.23 0.25
N TYR A 121 12.80 1.26 -0.34
CA TYR A 121 12.72 0.96 -1.77
C TYR A 121 12.19 -0.45 -1.98
N TYR A 122 11.05 -0.56 -2.67
CA TYR A 122 10.40 -1.83 -2.90
C TYR A 122 10.63 -2.38 -4.31
N LEU A 123 10.77 -3.70 -4.42
CA LEU A 123 10.41 -4.39 -5.65
C LEU A 123 8.89 -4.49 -5.72
N HIS A 124 8.25 -3.79 -6.67
CA HIS A 124 6.81 -3.60 -6.76
C HIS A 124 6.06 -4.86 -7.16
N ARG A 125 6.65 -5.68 -8.04
CA ARG A 125 6.18 -7.01 -8.45
C ARG A 125 7.37 -7.91 -8.72
N ILE A 126 7.21 -9.18 -8.45
CA ILE A 126 8.25 -10.18 -8.71
C ILE A 126 8.28 -10.48 -10.22
N ASP A 127 9.44 -10.29 -10.86
CA ASP A 127 9.65 -10.68 -12.24
C ASP A 127 9.93 -12.19 -12.30
N PRO A 128 9.05 -13.01 -12.90
CA PRO A 128 9.26 -14.46 -12.95
C PRO A 128 10.46 -14.89 -13.82
N ASN A 129 11.00 -13.98 -14.62
CA ASN A 129 12.12 -14.26 -15.53
C ASN A 129 13.48 -13.91 -14.92
N VAL A 130 13.51 -13.33 -13.72
CA VAL A 130 14.72 -12.90 -13.02
C VAL A 130 14.76 -13.55 -11.63
N PRO A 131 15.82 -14.31 -11.28
CA PRO A 131 15.96 -14.81 -9.91
C PRO A 131 15.87 -13.68 -8.90
N ILE A 132 15.04 -13.86 -7.87
CA ILE A 132 14.85 -12.81 -6.84
C ILE A 132 16.17 -12.40 -6.18
N GLU A 133 17.10 -13.31 -6.10
CA GLU A 133 18.44 -13.10 -5.53
C GLU A 133 19.23 -12.05 -6.32
N GLU A 134 19.11 -12.01 -7.64
CA GLU A 134 19.77 -11.01 -8.48
C GLU A 134 19.18 -9.63 -8.27
N THR A 135 17.85 -9.54 -8.22
CA THR A 135 17.16 -8.28 -7.96
C THR A 135 17.49 -7.73 -6.56
N VAL A 136 17.42 -8.59 -5.53
CA VAL A 136 17.72 -8.18 -4.15
C VAL A 136 19.21 -7.87 -3.98
N GLY A 137 20.10 -8.56 -4.69
CA GLY A 137 21.51 -8.22 -4.76
C GLY A 137 21.74 -6.78 -5.23
N ALA A 138 21.05 -6.37 -6.30
CA ALA A 138 21.12 -4.99 -6.79
C ALA A 138 20.55 -3.97 -5.79
N LEU A 139 19.44 -4.30 -5.11
CA LEU A 139 18.89 -3.45 -4.05
C LEU A 139 19.87 -3.30 -2.88
N ALA A 140 20.55 -4.38 -2.48
CA ALA A 140 21.56 -4.36 -1.41
C ALA A 140 22.77 -3.47 -1.76
N GLU A 141 23.20 -3.46 -3.03
CA GLU A 141 24.27 -2.57 -3.48
C GLU A 141 23.84 -1.09 -3.38
N LEU A 142 22.59 -0.77 -3.72
CA LEU A 142 22.04 0.58 -3.58
C LEU A 142 21.95 1.02 -2.09
N VAL A 143 21.74 0.06 -1.17
CA VAL A 143 21.87 0.32 0.28
C VAL A 143 23.31 0.64 0.65
N ALA A 144 24.28 -0.15 0.14
CA ALA A 144 25.70 0.09 0.40
C ALA A 144 26.19 1.43 -0.19
N GLU A 145 25.59 1.90 -1.30
CA GLU A 145 25.83 3.22 -1.88
C GLU A 145 25.19 4.37 -1.08
N GLY A 146 24.34 4.08 -0.10
CA GLY A 146 23.62 5.08 0.71
C GLY A 146 22.43 5.75 0.00
N LYS A 147 22.07 5.30 -1.20
CA LYS A 147 20.92 5.82 -1.96
C LYS A 147 19.58 5.26 -1.49
N VAL A 148 19.60 4.12 -0.81
CA VAL A 148 18.47 3.44 -0.20
C VAL A 148 18.81 3.13 1.25
N ARG A 149 17.93 3.45 2.18
CA ARG A 149 18.15 3.11 3.61
C ARG A 149 17.67 1.70 3.94
N HIS A 150 16.53 1.31 3.41
CA HIS A 150 15.87 0.03 3.66
C HIS A 150 15.25 -0.53 2.39
N ILE A 151 15.14 -1.85 2.30
CA ILE A 151 14.52 -2.51 1.16
C ILE A 151 13.32 -3.36 1.57
N GLY A 152 12.41 -3.57 0.61
CA GLY A 152 11.24 -4.42 0.76
C GLY A 152 10.79 -5.02 -0.56
N VAL A 153 9.78 -5.87 -0.49
CA VAL A 153 9.12 -6.46 -1.66
C VAL A 153 7.61 -6.33 -1.53
N CYS A 154 6.90 -6.31 -2.68
CA CYS A 154 5.44 -6.29 -2.69
C CYS A 154 4.91 -7.60 -3.28
N GLU A 155 3.76 -8.08 -2.73
CA GLU A 155 3.01 -9.21 -3.27
C GLU A 155 3.86 -10.46 -3.53
N ALA A 156 4.80 -10.76 -2.63
CA ALA A 156 5.69 -11.91 -2.72
C ALA A 156 5.17 -13.08 -1.89
N SER A 157 5.34 -14.30 -2.41
CA SER A 157 5.05 -15.54 -1.70
C SER A 157 5.98 -15.73 -0.49
N ALA A 158 5.57 -16.54 0.48
CA ALA A 158 6.39 -16.88 1.64
C ALA A 158 7.76 -17.48 1.24
N GLN A 159 7.81 -18.24 0.15
CA GLN A 159 9.05 -18.80 -0.36
C GLN A 159 9.97 -17.71 -0.93
N THR A 160 9.44 -16.83 -1.76
CA THR A 160 10.19 -15.71 -2.35
C THR A 160 10.69 -14.75 -1.28
N ILE A 161 9.87 -14.46 -0.26
CA ILE A 161 10.28 -13.63 0.90
C ILE A 161 11.50 -14.21 1.60
N ARG A 162 11.51 -15.54 1.89
CA ARG A 162 12.66 -16.19 2.55
C ARG A 162 13.92 -16.14 1.69
N ARG A 163 13.80 -16.41 0.38
CA ARG A 163 14.91 -16.33 -0.57
C ARG A 163 15.49 -14.92 -0.67
N ALA A 164 14.62 -13.92 -0.79
CA ALA A 164 14.98 -12.52 -0.83
C ALA A 164 15.70 -12.08 0.46
N HIS A 165 15.12 -12.41 1.62
CA HIS A 165 15.68 -12.06 2.93
C HIS A 165 17.05 -12.73 3.20
N ALA A 166 17.29 -13.90 2.64
CA ALA A 166 18.58 -14.60 2.75
C ALA A 166 19.73 -13.87 2.00
N VAL A 167 19.42 -13.07 0.98
CA VAL A 167 20.42 -12.26 0.25
C VAL A 167 20.71 -10.97 1.02
N HIS A 168 19.66 -10.26 1.44
CA HIS A 168 19.75 -9.05 2.24
C HIS A 168 18.50 -8.93 3.12
N PRO A 169 18.64 -8.55 4.41
CA PRO A 169 17.48 -8.40 5.30
C PRO A 169 16.41 -7.46 4.72
N LEU A 170 15.21 -7.97 4.52
CA LEU A 170 14.06 -7.17 4.14
C LEU A 170 13.50 -6.45 5.37
N THR A 171 13.21 -5.16 5.22
CA THR A 171 12.58 -4.36 6.27
C THR A 171 11.07 -4.52 6.27
N ALA A 172 10.45 -4.55 5.09
CA ALA A 172 9.01 -4.62 4.96
C ALA A 172 8.57 -5.48 3.77
N VAL A 173 7.40 -6.08 3.92
CA VAL A 173 6.60 -6.61 2.80
C VAL A 173 5.33 -5.78 2.70
N GLN A 174 5.04 -5.30 1.50
CA GLN A 174 3.81 -4.59 1.20
C GLN A 174 2.86 -5.51 0.43
N THR A 175 1.67 -5.76 0.98
CA THR A 175 0.66 -6.62 0.35
C THR A 175 -0.75 -6.11 0.62
N GLU A 176 -1.72 -6.50 -0.20
CA GLU A 176 -3.12 -6.19 0.08
C GLU A 176 -3.57 -6.88 1.37
N TYR A 177 -4.01 -6.09 2.35
CA TYR A 177 -4.52 -6.64 3.60
C TYR A 177 -5.62 -5.75 4.17
N SER A 178 -6.79 -6.34 4.36
CA SER A 178 -8.00 -5.66 4.84
C SER A 178 -9.03 -6.71 5.26
N LEU A 179 -10.17 -6.27 5.77
CA LEU A 179 -11.33 -7.15 5.98
C LEU A 179 -11.80 -7.84 4.68
N PHE A 180 -11.46 -7.27 3.52
CA PHE A 180 -11.78 -7.81 2.20
C PHE A 180 -10.70 -8.73 1.62
N GLU A 181 -9.46 -8.65 2.11
CA GLU A 181 -8.37 -9.50 1.64
C GLU A 181 -7.56 -10.01 2.82
N ARG A 182 -7.73 -11.27 3.13
CA ARG A 182 -7.11 -11.94 4.27
C ARG A 182 -6.25 -13.15 3.85
N GLY A 183 -5.92 -13.27 2.58
CA GLY A 183 -5.18 -14.42 2.02
C GLY A 183 -3.85 -14.68 2.72
N ILE A 184 -3.14 -13.62 3.11
CA ILE A 184 -1.84 -13.70 3.78
C ILE A 184 -1.89 -14.42 5.15
N GLU A 185 -3.05 -14.54 5.76
CA GLU A 185 -3.25 -15.27 7.03
C GLU A 185 -3.12 -16.79 6.84
N ARG A 186 -3.24 -17.30 5.60
CA ARG A 186 -3.31 -18.74 5.31
C ARG A 186 -2.27 -19.24 4.30
N ASN A 187 -1.66 -18.34 3.52
CA ASN A 187 -0.68 -18.71 2.49
C ASN A 187 0.77 -18.76 3.01
N GLY A 188 0.97 -18.59 4.33
CA GLY A 188 2.28 -18.65 4.98
C GLY A 188 3.06 -17.34 4.97
N VAL A 189 2.53 -16.26 4.36
CA VAL A 189 3.22 -14.94 4.32
C VAL A 189 3.35 -14.38 5.73
N LEU A 190 2.27 -14.29 6.51
CA LEU A 190 2.36 -13.77 7.89
C LEU A 190 3.34 -14.55 8.77
N ASP A 191 3.41 -15.87 8.60
CA ASP A 191 4.34 -16.70 9.35
C ASP A 191 5.79 -16.40 8.97
N ALA A 192 6.08 -16.24 7.66
CA ALA A 192 7.39 -15.81 7.19
C ALA A 192 7.79 -14.43 7.71
N LEU A 193 6.86 -13.47 7.75
CA LEU A 193 7.13 -12.14 8.29
C LEU A 193 7.48 -12.17 9.77
N ARG A 194 6.74 -12.94 10.58
CA ARG A 194 7.01 -13.12 12.02
C ARG A 194 8.35 -13.81 12.26
N GLU A 195 8.62 -14.89 11.53
CA GLU A 195 9.86 -15.67 11.61
C GLU A 195 11.09 -14.80 11.34
N LEU A 196 11.02 -13.92 10.33
CA LEU A 196 12.14 -13.13 9.84
C LEU A 196 12.21 -11.71 10.43
N GLY A 197 11.24 -11.32 11.27
CA GLY A 197 11.18 -9.98 11.84
C GLY A 197 10.93 -8.89 10.79
N ILE A 198 10.14 -9.18 9.77
CA ILE A 198 9.82 -8.26 8.67
C ILE A 198 8.50 -7.54 8.96
N GLY A 199 8.44 -6.23 8.74
CA GLY A 199 7.24 -5.43 8.92
C GLY A 199 6.21 -5.67 7.82
N LEU A 200 4.92 -5.60 8.19
CA LEU A 200 3.81 -5.67 7.24
C LEU A 200 3.30 -4.28 6.93
N VAL A 201 3.27 -3.91 5.65
CA VAL A 201 2.60 -2.71 5.14
C VAL A 201 1.36 -3.13 4.35
N ALA A 202 0.19 -2.70 4.82
CA ALA A 202 -1.09 -3.06 4.24
C ALA A 202 -1.57 -1.99 3.25
N TYR A 203 -1.53 -2.29 1.95
CA TYR A 203 -2.17 -1.41 0.98
C TYR A 203 -3.64 -1.82 0.76
N SER A 204 -4.44 -0.90 0.20
CA SER A 204 -5.90 -1.04 0.06
C SER A 204 -6.63 -1.48 1.36
N PRO A 205 -6.26 -0.94 2.54
CA PRO A 205 -6.82 -1.39 3.81
C PRO A 205 -8.32 -1.11 3.94
N LEU A 206 -8.87 -0.26 3.06
CA LEU A 206 -10.30 0.04 2.94
C LEU A 206 -10.99 -0.72 1.79
N GLY A 207 -10.40 -1.83 1.30
CA GLY A 207 -10.98 -2.59 0.18
C GLY A 207 -11.23 -1.70 -1.05
N ARG A 208 -10.24 -0.87 -1.39
CA ARG A 208 -10.33 0.10 -2.51
C ARG A 208 -11.47 1.12 -2.35
N GLY A 209 -11.81 1.45 -1.10
CA GLY A 209 -12.85 2.39 -0.72
C GLY A 209 -14.21 1.75 -0.43
N PHE A 210 -14.43 0.44 -0.69
CA PHE A 210 -15.69 -0.23 -0.41
C PHE A 210 -16.03 -0.18 1.10
N LEU A 211 -15.03 -0.45 1.95
CA LEU A 211 -15.17 -0.44 3.41
C LEU A 211 -15.38 0.96 4.02
N SER A 212 -15.30 2.03 3.22
CA SER A 212 -15.73 3.35 3.68
C SER A 212 -17.24 3.46 3.84
N GLY A 213 -17.99 2.59 3.14
CA GLY A 213 -19.44 2.65 3.07
C GLY A 213 -20.01 3.82 2.23
N ALA A 214 -19.14 4.58 1.55
CA ALA A 214 -19.55 5.68 0.68
C ALA A 214 -19.98 5.19 -0.72
N ILE A 215 -19.50 4.01 -1.13
CA ILE A 215 -19.84 3.39 -2.42
C ILE A 215 -21.11 2.56 -2.24
N THR A 216 -22.18 2.93 -2.92
CA THR A 216 -23.50 2.29 -2.80
C THR A 216 -24.04 1.79 -4.14
N SER A 217 -23.48 2.28 -5.25
CA SER A 217 -23.81 1.90 -6.61
C SER A 217 -22.54 1.91 -7.49
N PRO A 218 -22.47 1.05 -8.53
CA PRO A 218 -21.44 1.19 -9.57
C PRO A 218 -21.43 2.57 -10.27
N ASP A 219 -22.57 3.27 -10.23
CA ASP A 219 -22.69 4.62 -10.81
C ASP A 219 -22.00 5.72 -9.97
N ASP A 220 -21.57 5.39 -8.75
CA ASP A 220 -20.78 6.31 -7.90
C ASP A 220 -19.36 6.53 -8.45
N PHE A 221 -18.91 5.70 -9.41
CA PHE A 221 -17.57 5.81 -10.00
C PHE A 221 -17.56 6.73 -11.22
N ALA A 222 -16.53 7.58 -11.32
CA ALA A 222 -16.23 8.34 -12.53
C ALA A 222 -15.99 7.40 -13.73
N GLU A 223 -16.16 7.90 -14.95
CA GLU A 223 -16.02 7.08 -16.16
C GLU A 223 -14.62 6.48 -16.33
N ASP A 224 -13.59 7.20 -15.88
CA ASP A 224 -12.18 6.84 -15.92
C ASP A 224 -11.70 6.09 -14.66
N ASP A 225 -12.60 5.79 -13.72
CA ASP A 225 -12.25 5.06 -12.51
C ASP A 225 -12.10 3.56 -12.80
N TRP A 226 -10.91 3.03 -12.59
CA TRP A 226 -10.58 1.64 -12.89
C TRP A 226 -11.43 0.61 -12.12
N ARG A 227 -12.01 0.97 -10.97
CA ARG A 227 -12.92 0.11 -10.20
C ARG A 227 -14.16 -0.30 -11.00
N ARG A 228 -14.49 0.44 -12.06
CA ARG A 228 -15.55 0.04 -13.01
C ARG A 228 -15.25 -1.27 -13.74
N THR A 229 -14.01 -1.72 -13.77
CA THR A 229 -13.59 -2.99 -14.40
C THR A 229 -13.09 -4.02 -13.38
N ASP A 230 -12.97 -3.64 -12.10
CA ASP A 230 -12.53 -4.53 -11.03
C ASP A 230 -13.60 -5.58 -10.72
N PRO A 231 -13.28 -6.90 -10.71
CA PRO A 231 -14.25 -7.97 -10.49
C PRO A 231 -15.06 -7.85 -9.20
N ARG A 232 -14.49 -7.27 -8.14
CA ARG A 232 -15.17 -7.08 -6.85
C ARG A 232 -16.29 -6.04 -6.91
N PHE A 233 -16.25 -5.16 -7.91
CA PHE A 233 -17.21 -4.06 -8.10
C PHE A 233 -18.21 -4.33 -9.23
N GLN A 234 -18.27 -5.57 -9.76
CA GLN A 234 -19.10 -5.91 -10.90
C GLN A 234 -20.31 -6.77 -10.53
N GLY A 235 -21.48 -6.42 -11.06
CA GLY A 235 -22.69 -7.23 -11.04
C GLY A 235 -23.01 -7.84 -9.67
N LYS A 236 -23.25 -9.15 -9.60
CA LYS A 236 -23.59 -9.85 -8.35
C LYS A 236 -22.47 -9.83 -7.29
N ASN A 237 -21.21 -9.63 -7.69
CA ASN A 237 -20.12 -9.49 -6.73
C ASN A 237 -20.27 -8.19 -5.95
N PHE A 238 -20.62 -7.10 -6.64
CA PHE A 238 -20.89 -5.82 -6.00
C PHE A 238 -21.96 -5.94 -4.92
N ASP A 239 -23.12 -6.55 -5.24
CA ASP A 239 -24.23 -6.68 -4.30
C ASP A 239 -23.83 -7.48 -3.06
N ARG A 240 -23.16 -8.62 -3.23
CA ARG A 240 -22.68 -9.45 -2.13
C ARG A 240 -21.67 -8.73 -1.24
N ASN A 241 -20.74 -8.01 -1.86
CA ASN A 241 -19.73 -7.25 -1.13
C ASN A 241 -20.35 -6.07 -0.38
N LEU A 242 -21.40 -5.44 -0.95
CA LEU A 242 -22.16 -4.39 -0.29
C LEU A 242 -22.89 -4.90 0.96
N ASP A 243 -23.38 -6.14 0.97
CA ASP A 243 -23.99 -6.74 2.16
C ASP A 243 -22.98 -6.86 3.31
N VAL A 244 -21.73 -7.27 3.01
CA VAL A 244 -20.65 -7.30 4.02
C VAL A 244 -20.38 -5.88 4.56
N VAL A 245 -20.33 -4.87 3.68
CA VAL A 245 -20.13 -3.46 4.10
C VAL A 245 -21.24 -2.97 5.00
N ARG A 246 -22.50 -3.36 4.74
CA ARG A 246 -23.64 -3.00 5.60
C ARG A 246 -23.49 -3.53 7.02
N GLU A 247 -23.02 -4.77 7.17
CA GLU A 247 -22.76 -5.36 8.49
C GLU A 247 -21.55 -4.69 9.18
N VAL A 248 -20.45 -4.42 8.46
CA VAL A 248 -19.32 -3.66 8.99
C VAL A 248 -19.77 -2.27 9.47
N ARG A 249 -20.63 -1.59 8.71
CA ARG A 249 -21.22 -0.30 9.10
C ARG A 249 -22.05 -0.42 10.37
N ARG A 250 -22.84 -1.48 10.52
CA ARG A 250 -23.65 -1.71 11.72
C ARG A 250 -22.75 -1.84 12.96
N ILE A 251 -21.66 -2.62 12.87
CA ILE A 251 -20.70 -2.76 13.97
C ILE A 251 -19.99 -1.44 14.28
N ALA A 252 -19.57 -0.69 13.24
CA ALA A 252 -18.95 0.62 13.40
C ALA A 252 -19.86 1.59 14.16
N SER A 253 -21.17 1.58 13.85
CA SER A 253 -22.16 2.42 14.55
C SER A 253 -22.28 2.07 16.02
N VAL A 254 -22.22 0.79 16.40
CA VAL A 254 -22.24 0.35 17.81
C VAL A 254 -21.01 0.86 18.56
N ASN A 255 -19.85 0.92 17.88
CA ASN A 255 -18.59 1.39 18.42
C ASN A 255 -18.40 2.92 18.30
N HIS A 256 -19.41 3.65 17.81
CA HIS A 256 -19.36 5.11 17.62
C HIS A 256 -18.21 5.60 16.72
N VAL A 257 -17.81 4.78 15.74
CA VAL A 257 -16.77 5.09 14.76
C VAL A 257 -17.33 4.99 13.34
N THR A 258 -16.56 5.49 12.34
CA THR A 258 -16.92 5.28 10.93
C THR A 258 -16.49 3.88 10.48
N PRO A 259 -17.09 3.34 9.40
CA PRO A 259 -16.66 2.06 8.82
C PRO A 259 -15.19 2.07 8.41
N SER A 260 -14.69 3.19 7.86
CA SER A 260 -13.25 3.39 7.55
C SER A 260 -12.39 3.24 8.80
N GLN A 261 -12.77 3.89 9.89
CA GLN A 261 -12.03 3.83 11.15
C GLN A 261 -12.03 2.43 11.75
N LEU A 262 -13.16 1.73 11.72
CA LEU A 262 -13.25 0.33 12.17
C LEU A 262 -12.32 -0.57 11.35
N ALA A 263 -12.36 -0.47 10.02
CA ALA A 263 -11.54 -1.29 9.13
C ALA A 263 -10.04 -1.02 9.32
N LEU A 264 -9.63 0.25 9.45
CA LEU A 264 -8.24 0.62 9.68
C LEU A 264 -7.75 0.20 11.06
N ALA A 265 -8.56 0.38 12.12
CA ALA A 265 -8.22 -0.06 13.47
C ALA A 265 -8.05 -1.60 13.52
N TRP A 266 -8.88 -2.35 12.78
CA TRP A 266 -8.72 -3.79 12.65
C TRP A 266 -7.37 -4.15 12.01
N VAL A 267 -6.98 -3.53 10.90
CA VAL A 267 -5.67 -3.75 10.25
C VAL A 267 -4.51 -3.44 11.19
N GLN A 268 -4.59 -2.32 11.91
CA GLN A 268 -3.56 -1.91 12.88
C GLN A 268 -3.45 -2.87 14.06
N ARG A 269 -4.58 -3.44 14.51
CA ARG A 269 -4.62 -4.46 15.58
C ARG A 269 -3.90 -5.76 15.16
N GLN A 270 -3.85 -6.07 13.85
CA GLN A 270 -3.07 -7.19 13.31
C GLN A 270 -1.56 -6.89 13.24
N GLY A 271 -1.10 -5.72 13.69
CA GLY A 271 0.31 -5.32 13.70
C GLY A 271 0.81 -4.74 12.37
N ALA A 272 -0.05 -4.53 11.38
CA ALA A 272 0.31 -3.93 10.11
C ALA A 272 0.35 -2.39 10.18
N VAL A 273 1.20 -1.77 9.37
CA VAL A 273 1.13 -0.36 9.05
C VAL A 273 0.22 -0.20 7.84
N ALA A 274 -0.97 0.38 8.06
CA ALA A 274 -1.91 0.63 6.98
C ALA A 274 -1.50 1.88 6.18
N ILE A 275 -1.63 1.82 4.85
CA ILE A 275 -1.40 2.97 3.96
C ILE A 275 -2.66 3.31 3.16
N PRO A 276 -3.76 3.76 3.84
CA PRO A 276 -4.96 4.16 3.13
C PRO A 276 -4.66 5.29 2.16
N GLY A 277 -5.11 5.14 0.90
CA GLY A 277 -4.98 6.16 -0.13
C GLY A 277 -6.08 7.21 -0.01
N THR A 278 -5.69 8.48 -0.03
CA THR A 278 -6.62 9.59 -0.19
C THR A 278 -5.95 10.79 -0.86
N LYS A 279 -6.73 11.57 -1.58
CA LYS A 279 -6.34 12.85 -2.20
C LYS A 279 -7.13 14.03 -1.64
N ARG A 280 -7.74 13.87 -0.44
CA ARG A 280 -8.57 14.89 0.20
C ARG A 280 -8.32 14.92 1.70
N ARG A 281 -8.06 16.10 2.26
CA ARG A 281 -7.81 16.34 3.69
C ARG A 281 -8.90 15.77 4.59
N ARG A 282 -10.17 15.89 4.21
CA ARG A 282 -11.32 15.34 4.97
C ARG A 282 -11.18 13.85 5.22
N TYR A 283 -10.86 13.06 4.17
CA TYR A 283 -10.72 11.61 4.32
C TYR A 283 -9.41 11.23 5.00
N LEU A 284 -8.35 12.04 4.82
CA LEU A 284 -7.11 11.86 5.57
C LEU A 284 -7.37 11.96 7.09
N GLU A 285 -8.04 13.00 7.53
CA GLU A 285 -8.35 13.24 8.95
C GLU A 285 -9.24 12.13 9.52
N GLU A 286 -10.24 11.68 8.78
CA GLU A 286 -11.06 10.53 9.15
C GLU A 286 -10.22 9.26 9.31
N ASN A 287 -9.34 8.97 8.34
CA ASN A 287 -8.50 7.77 8.36
C ASN A 287 -7.49 7.81 9.54
N ILE A 288 -6.87 8.96 9.78
CA ILE A 288 -5.88 9.12 10.86
C ILE A 288 -6.51 8.92 12.24
N ALA A 289 -7.74 9.34 12.44
CA ALA A 289 -8.46 9.14 13.70
C ALA A 289 -8.65 7.64 14.04
N ALA A 290 -8.53 6.74 13.08
CA ALA A 290 -8.52 5.30 13.34
C ALA A 290 -7.38 4.84 14.26
N ALA A 291 -6.27 5.57 14.31
CA ALA A 291 -5.13 5.25 15.19
C ALA A 291 -5.46 5.41 16.69
N GLU A 292 -6.52 6.13 17.03
CA GLU A 292 -7.01 6.31 18.40
C GLU A 292 -8.14 5.34 18.77
N VAL A 293 -8.64 4.56 17.79
CA VAL A 293 -9.72 3.60 18.01
C VAL A 293 -9.16 2.34 18.66
N THR A 294 -9.67 2.03 19.85
CA THR A 294 -9.34 0.79 20.55
C THR A 294 -10.48 -0.21 20.39
N LEU A 295 -10.19 -1.31 19.70
CA LEU A 295 -11.12 -2.43 19.53
C LEU A 295 -10.86 -3.49 20.62
N THR A 296 -11.92 -3.92 21.30
CA THR A 296 -11.88 -5.06 22.20
C THR A 296 -11.80 -6.37 21.42
N ASP A 297 -11.45 -7.48 22.10
CA ASP A 297 -11.45 -8.80 21.46
C ASP A 297 -12.87 -9.20 21.02
N GLN A 298 -13.91 -8.71 21.70
CA GLN A 298 -15.31 -8.91 21.30
C GLN A 298 -15.64 -8.15 20.01
N ASP A 299 -15.14 -6.92 19.84
CA ASP A 299 -15.32 -6.15 18.62
C ASP A 299 -14.61 -6.80 17.43
N ILE A 300 -13.39 -7.30 17.66
CA ILE A 300 -12.63 -8.06 16.65
C ILE A 300 -13.42 -9.30 16.23
N ALA A 301 -13.89 -10.10 17.20
CA ALA A 301 -14.66 -11.31 16.91
C ALA A 301 -15.95 -10.99 16.12
N ALA A 302 -16.66 -9.92 16.48
CA ALA A 302 -17.87 -9.50 15.77
C ALA A 302 -17.58 -9.07 14.32
N VAL A 303 -16.48 -8.35 14.09
CA VAL A 303 -16.04 -7.93 12.73
C VAL A 303 -15.63 -9.16 11.91
N GLU A 304 -14.91 -10.11 12.50
CA GLU A 304 -14.44 -11.32 11.80
C GLU A 304 -15.57 -12.31 11.52
N GLU A 305 -16.65 -12.30 12.30
CA GLU A 305 -17.86 -13.08 12.03
C GLU A 305 -18.57 -12.61 10.75
N VAL A 306 -18.65 -11.28 10.53
CA VAL A 306 -19.31 -10.70 9.33
C VAL A 306 -18.38 -10.58 8.13
N ALA A 307 -17.07 -10.54 8.37
CA ALA A 307 -16.04 -10.52 7.34
C ALA A 307 -15.03 -11.68 7.52
N PRO A 308 -15.48 -12.94 7.46
CA PRO A 308 -14.58 -14.08 7.55
C PRO A 308 -13.68 -14.17 6.32
N HIS A 309 -12.58 -14.90 6.44
CA HIS A 309 -11.69 -15.16 5.30
C HIS A 309 -12.47 -15.71 4.09
N GLY A 310 -12.27 -15.08 2.92
CA GLY A 310 -12.92 -15.48 1.67
C GLY A 310 -14.38 -15.05 1.54
N VAL A 311 -14.88 -14.14 2.36
CA VAL A 311 -16.25 -13.60 2.27
C VAL A 311 -16.45 -12.78 0.98
N VAL A 312 -15.40 -12.15 0.50
CA VAL A 312 -15.46 -11.23 -0.65
C VAL A 312 -15.66 -12.00 -1.94
N SER A 313 -16.63 -11.56 -2.74
CA SER A 313 -16.92 -12.09 -4.07
C SER A 313 -16.12 -11.33 -5.14
N GLY A 314 -15.53 -12.08 -6.08
CA GLY A 314 -14.69 -11.58 -7.16
C GLY A 314 -13.20 -11.63 -6.83
N ASP A 315 -12.40 -11.87 -7.87
CA ASP A 315 -10.95 -11.89 -7.77
C ASP A 315 -10.39 -10.51 -7.42
N ARG A 316 -9.16 -10.46 -6.90
CA ARG A 316 -8.47 -9.22 -6.51
C ARG A 316 -8.23 -8.29 -7.69
N TYR A 317 -8.02 -8.86 -8.88
CA TYR A 317 -7.75 -8.14 -10.13
C TYR A 317 -8.42 -8.85 -11.30
N ALA A 318 -8.49 -8.17 -12.44
CA ALA A 318 -8.79 -8.81 -13.72
C ALA A 318 -7.75 -9.91 -14.03
N PRO A 319 -8.11 -10.95 -14.82
CA PRO A 319 -7.25 -12.11 -15.04
C PRO A 319 -5.82 -11.79 -15.51
N GLU A 320 -5.67 -10.73 -16.32
CA GLU A 320 -4.37 -10.30 -16.85
C GLU A 320 -3.44 -9.79 -15.75
N MET A 321 -4.00 -9.19 -14.70
CA MET A 321 -3.22 -8.67 -13.57
C MET A 321 -3.02 -9.70 -12.46
N MET A 322 -3.89 -10.71 -12.35
CA MET A 322 -3.69 -11.81 -11.38
C MET A 322 -2.36 -12.52 -11.59
N GLY A 323 -1.91 -12.68 -12.84
CA GLY A 323 -0.62 -13.28 -13.17
C GLY A 323 0.61 -12.46 -12.73
N THR A 324 0.44 -11.25 -12.22
CA THR A 324 1.54 -10.42 -11.68
C THR A 324 1.74 -10.60 -10.18
N LEU A 325 0.91 -11.39 -9.52
CA LEU A 325 1.06 -11.76 -8.11
C LEU A 325 1.95 -13.01 -8.01
N ASP A 326 2.82 -13.03 -7.01
CA ASP A 326 3.70 -14.17 -6.74
C ASP A 326 3.04 -15.08 -5.67
N GLY A 327 2.25 -16.04 -6.12
CA GLY A 327 1.62 -17.03 -5.26
C GLY A 327 0.12 -16.98 -5.20
#